data_707787f839148b6fc558daa496970da1
#
_entry.id   707787f839148b6fc558daa496970da1
#
_cell.length_a   1.000
_cell.length_b   1.000
_cell.length_c   1.000
_cell.angle_alpha   90.00
_cell.angle_beta   90.00
_cell.angle_gamma   90.00
#
_symmetry.space_group_name_H-M   'P 1'
#
loop_
_entity.id
_entity.type
_entity.pdbx_description
1 polymer ?
#
loop_
_entity_poly.entity_id
_entity_poly.type
_entity_poly.pdbx_seq_one_letter_code
_entity_poly.pdbx_strand_id
1 'polypeptide(L)'
;MEQKKRRTLCDLKIGESGHVYAVNATDQRMRRHIVDMGITPGTEIRIVKAAPMGDPIEIALRGYSMSLRKADAATILLMEEAEHETFHKSVERARAEHEAHAHALLAEKQHPSNTDKEGHARAAMLTGFMLEHGTCCDLKNGALCSREVFDDGEPVRLALAGNPNCGKTTLFNAMTGGKEYVGNWPGVTVEKKEGKIKSVAGTDGEALCTHGHEMTLVDLPGIYSLSPYSMEEVVARDYIINERPDAIINIVDGTNLERNLYLTVQLLELERPMIIALNMMDEVAKNGDTIDCKRLALELGIPVVPISARTGQGIDELIKSAQKLIYAAHTQLHEGFHIEPDDVYDDYTHMQHHRIGELVEPYAKAAGLPLHWTEIKLLEGDDRVRDAL
;
A
#
# COMPACT_ATOMS: atom_id res chain seq x y z
N MET A 1 -24.98 30.99 23.60
CA MET A 1 -25.42 29.75 22.93
C MET A 1 -24.58 28.64 23.52
N GLU A 2 -25.15 27.78 24.37
CA GLU A 2 -24.46 26.62 24.92
C GLU A 2 -24.13 25.66 23.75
N GLN A 3 -22.84 25.40 23.54
CA GLN A 3 -22.41 24.34 22.62
C GLN A 3 -22.89 23.02 23.20
N LYS A 4 -23.93 22.46 22.63
CA LYS A 4 -24.44 21.13 22.95
C LYS A 4 -23.27 20.13 22.81
N LYS A 5 -22.85 19.52 23.91
CA LYS A 5 -21.72 18.56 23.92
C LYS A 5 -22.09 17.39 23.02
N ARG A 6 -21.37 17.21 21.91
CA ARG A 6 -21.60 16.11 20.98
C ARG A 6 -21.33 14.76 21.65
N ARG A 7 -22.06 13.74 21.23
CA ARG A 7 -21.78 12.35 21.62
C ARG A 7 -20.43 11.93 21.05
N THR A 8 -19.71 11.15 21.82
CA THR A 8 -18.46 10.52 21.42
C THR A 8 -18.67 9.02 21.22
N LEU A 9 -17.68 8.35 20.65
CA LEU A 9 -17.72 6.90 20.49
C LEU A 9 -17.85 6.17 21.86
N CYS A 10 -17.34 6.76 22.95
CA CYS A 10 -17.47 6.23 24.30
C CYS A 10 -18.92 6.24 24.86
N ASP A 11 -19.81 7.02 24.27
CA ASP A 11 -21.21 7.13 24.69
C ASP A 11 -22.10 6.04 24.07
N LEU A 12 -21.55 5.23 23.14
CA LEU A 12 -22.23 4.08 22.57
C LEU A 12 -22.16 2.87 23.51
N LYS A 13 -23.24 2.09 23.55
CA LYS A 13 -23.29 0.81 24.24
C LYS A 13 -22.81 -0.32 23.34
N ILE A 14 -22.49 -1.46 23.95
CA ILE A 14 -22.18 -2.68 23.20
C ILE A 14 -23.37 -3.05 22.30
N GLY A 15 -23.07 -3.23 21.00
CA GLY A 15 -24.05 -3.50 19.96
C GLY A 15 -24.62 -2.25 19.27
N GLU A 16 -24.43 -1.05 19.82
CA GLU A 16 -24.84 0.21 19.16
C GLU A 16 -23.85 0.62 18.07
N SER A 17 -24.39 1.23 17.01
CA SER A 17 -23.62 1.86 15.92
C SER A 17 -23.76 3.38 15.97
N GLY A 18 -22.77 4.08 15.39
CA GLY A 18 -22.81 5.51 15.17
C GLY A 18 -21.90 5.91 14.01
N HIS A 19 -22.20 7.03 13.37
CA HIS A 19 -21.40 7.58 12.27
C HIS A 19 -20.44 8.65 12.76
N VAL A 20 -19.18 8.58 12.33
CA VAL A 20 -18.14 9.54 12.69
C VAL A 20 -18.46 10.91 12.10
N TYR A 21 -18.49 11.93 12.94
CA TYR A 21 -18.55 13.33 12.53
C TYR A 21 -17.13 13.89 12.29
N ALA A 22 -16.27 13.75 13.30
CA ALA A 22 -14.90 14.23 13.26
C ALA A 22 -14.03 13.53 14.32
N VAL A 23 -12.72 13.53 14.10
CA VAL A 23 -11.74 13.15 15.11
C VAL A 23 -11.17 14.40 15.73
N ASN A 24 -11.47 14.64 17.01
CA ASN A 24 -11.08 15.83 17.77
C ASN A 24 -9.93 15.51 18.75
N ALA A 25 -8.89 14.82 18.27
CA ALA A 25 -7.68 14.60 19.05
C ALA A 25 -6.81 15.86 19.05
N THR A 26 -6.33 16.26 20.24
CA THR A 26 -5.42 17.40 20.40
C THR A 26 -4.01 17.09 19.91
N ASP A 27 -3.60 15.83 19.98
CA ASP A 27 -2.36 15.34 19.41
C ASP A 27 -2.58 15.02 17.92
N GLN A 28 -1.83 15.72 17.07
CA GLN A 28 -1.91 15.57 15.62
C GLN A 28 -1.49 14.17 15.15
N ARG A 29 -0.51 13.54 15.82
CA ARG A 29 -0.08 12.17 15.51
C ARG A 29 -1.19 11.17 15.82
N MET A 30 -1.83 11.31 16.98
CA MET A 30 -2.98 10.49 17.36
C MET A 30 -4.14 10.66 16.37
N ARG A 31 -4.45 11.90 15.98
CA ARG A 31 -5.51 12.20 15.01
C ARG A 31 -5.24 11.50 13.69
N ARG A 32 -4.02 11.59 13.17
CA ARG A 32 -3.61 10.95 11.92
C ARG A 32 -3.76 9.43 12.02
N HIS A 33 -3.21 8.82 13.07
CA HIS A 33 -3.31 7.37 13.29
C HIS A 33 -4.76 6.87 13.30
N ILE A 34 -5.69 7.57 13.94
CA ILE A 34 -7.12 7.23 13.94
C ILE A 34 -7.70 7.31 12.52
N VAL A 35 -7.32 8.32 11.74
CA VAL A 35 -7.74 8.48 10.35
C VAL A 35 -7.15 7.37 9.46
N ASP A 36 -5.88 7.05 9.62
CA ASP A 36 -5.17 5.98 8.90
C ASP A 36 -5.79 4.60 9.15
N MET A 37 -6.33 4.41 10.35
CA MET A 37 -7.13 3.22 10.67
C MET A 37 -8.53 3.20 10.01
N GLY A 38 -8.83 4.17 9.14
CA GLY A 38 -10.10 4.25 8.41
C GLY A 38 -11.25 4.86 9.20
N ILE A 39 -10.99 5.49 10.35
CA ILE A 39 -11.98 6.21 11.14
C ILE A 39 -12.07 7.65 10.61
N THR A 40 -12.81 7.80 9.51
CA THR A 40 -13.01 9.08 8.81
C THR A 40 -14.45 9.56 8.95
N PRO A 41 -14.74 10.85 8.71
CA PRO A 41 -16.13 11.35 8.70
C PRO A 41 -17.02 10.48 7.81
N GLY A 42 -18.22 10.14 8.30
CA GLY A 42 -19.18 9.28 7.64
C GLY A 42 -18.99 7.78 7.90
N THR A 43 -17.85 7.33 8.44
CA THR A 43 -17.63 5.91 8.75
C THR A 43 -18.61 5.45 9.84
N GLU A 44 -19.33 4.36 9.57
CA GLU A 44 -20.13 3.68 10.59
C GLU A 44 -19.23 2.83 11.50
N ILE A 45 -19.34 3.04 12.80
CA ILE A 45 -18.61 2.27 13.81
C ILE A 45 -19.61 1.64 14.75
N ARG A 46 -19.44 0.33 15.02
CA ARG A 46 -20.24 -0.41 15.99
C ARG A 46 -19.35 -0.91 17.13
N ILE A 47 -19.81 -0.76 18.38
CA ILE A 47 -19.14 -1.36 19.54
C ILE A 47 -19.46 -2.85 19.57
N VAL A 48 -18.45 -3.70 19.48
CA VAL A 48 -18.60 -5.17 19.50
C VAL A 48 -18.55 -5.69 20.93
N LYS A 49 -17.52 -5.33 21.66
CA LYS A 49 -17.33 -5.72 23.07
C LYS A 49 -16.35 -4.75 23.75
N ALA A 50 -16.25 -4.88 25.07
CA ALA A 50 -15.26 -4.19 25.88
C ALA A 50 -14.46 -5.23 26.69
N ALA A 51 -13.20 -4.94 26.97
CA ALA A 51 -12.39 -5.74 27.86
C ALA A 51 -13.01 -5.80 29.28
N PRO A 52 -12.66 -6.80 30.11
CA PRO A 52 -13.28 -6.99 31.44
C PRO A 52 -13.28 -5.75 32.35
N MET A 53 -12.27 -4.88 32.22
CA MET A 53 -12.17 -3.59 32.93
C MET A 53 -12.77 -2.42 32.12
N GLY A 54 -13.40 -2.70 30.98
CA GLY A 54 -14.04 -1.73 30.12
C GLY A 54 -13.10 -0.99 29.17
N ASP A 55 -11.79 -1.26 29.15
CA ASP A 55 -10.77 -0.67 28.28
C ASP A 55 -9.71 -1.74 27.94
N PRO A 56 -9.33 -1.94 26.66
CA PRO A 56 -9.86 -1.27 25.45
C PRO A 56 -11.29 -1.74 25.07
N ILE A 57 -11.91 -0.98 24.17
CA ILE A 57 -13.14 -1.38 23.49
C ILE A 57 -12.80 -2.00 22.14
N GLU A 58 -13.54 -3.03 21.73
CA GLU A 58 -13.47 -3.58 20.39
C GLU A 58 -14.57 -2.97 19.53
N ILE A 59 -14.19 -2.41 18.42
CA ILE A 59 -15.08 -1.77 17.46
C ILE A 59 -15.04 -2.49 16.13
N ALA A 60 -16.17 -2.52 15.43
CA ALA A 60 -16.28 -2.99 14.06
C ALA A 60 -16.58 -1.81 13.14
N LEU A 61 -15.86 -1.72 12.03
CA LEU A 61 -16.05 -0.73 10.98
C LEU A 61 -15.59 -1.31 9.63
N ARG A 62 -16.26 -0.95 8.55
CA ARG A 62 -15.89 -1.35 7.17
C ARG A 62 -15.52 -2.85 7.02
N GLY A 63 -16.25 -3.75 7.72
CA GLY A 63 -16.06 -5.20 7.62
C GLY A 63 -14.92 -5.80 8.45
N TYR A 64 -14.23 -5.05 9.29
CA TYR A 64 -13.22 -5.56 10.21
C TYR A 64 -13.42 -5.07 11.64
N SER A 65 -12.75 -5.72 12.59
CA SER A 65 -12.75 -5.33 14.00
C SER A 65 -11.35 -4.92 14.45
N MET A 66 -11.30 -3.93 15.35
CA MET A 66 -10.08 -3.47 15.99
C MET A 66 -10.31 -3.07 17.43
N SER A 67 -9.23 -3.07 18.22
CA SER A 67 -9.27 -2.60 19.61
C SER A 67 -8.84 -1.13 19.67
N LEU A 68 -9.62 -0.32 20.38
CA LEU A 68 -9.35 1.10 20.57
C LEU A 68 -9.40 1.43 22.07
N ARG A 69 -8.44 2.22 22.57
CA ARG A 69 -8.47 2.68 23.95
C ARG A 69 -9.62 3.67 24.15
N LYS A 70 -10.22 3.66 25.33
CA LYS A 70 -11.29 4.63 25.65
C LYS A 70 -10.86 6.08 25.54
N ALA A 71 -9.61 6.38 25.88
CA ALA A 71 -9.06 7.73 25.72
C ALA A 71 -9.13 8.20 24.26
N ASP A 72 -8.82 7.31 23.32
CA ASP A 72 -8.84 7.58 21.88
C ASP A 72 -10.29 7.64 21.37
N ALA A 73 -11.13 6.71 21.81
CA ALA A 73 -12.56 6.68 21.48
C ALA A 73 -13.30 7.96 21.94
N ALA A 74 -12.88 8.57 23.04
CA ALA A 74 -13.45 9.84 23.53
C ALA A 74 -13.15 11.04 22.62
N THR A 75 -12.16 10.92 21.72
CA THR A 75 -11.83 11.97 20.74
C THR A 75 -12.64 11.86 19.45
N ILE A 76 -13.33 10.75 19.23
CA ILE A 76 -14.14 10.51 18.05
C ILE A 76 -15.55 11.00 18.30
N LEU A 77 -15.91 12.09 17.62
CA LEU A 77 -17.24 12.70 17.70
C LEU A 77 -18.19 11.99 16.73
N LEU A 78 -19.43 11.80 17.14
CA LEU A 78 -20.48 11.15 16.35
C LEU A 78 -21.43 12.18 15.74
N MET A 79 -21.97 11.85 14.56
CA MET A 79 -23.02 12.61 13.89
C MET A 79 -24.35 12.48 14.63
N GLU A 80 -25.14 13.55 14.63
CA GLU A 80 -26.57 13.46 14.92
C GLU A 80 -27.29 12.93 13.67
N GLU A 81 -28.46 12.32 13.85
CA GLU A 81 -29.19 11.63 12.77
C GLU A 81 -29.51 12.54 11.56
N ALA A 82 -29.87 13.79 11.81
CA ALA A 82 -30.11 14.79 10.76
C ALA A 82 -28.85 15.20 9.99
N GLU A 83 -27.69 15.20 10.66
CA GLU A 83 -26.38 15.49 10.04
C GLU A 83 -25.92 14.35 9.14
N HIS A 84 -26.18 13.09 9.56
CA HIS A 84 -25.86 11.92 8.77
C HIS A 84 -26.60 11.92 7.42
N GLU A 85 -27.89 12.25 7.44
CA GLU A 85 -28.70 12.31 6.21
C GLU A 85 -28.19 13.38 5.23
N THR A 86 -27.79 14.52 5.76
CA THR A 86 -27.21 15.62 4.96
C THR A 86 -25.83 15.25 4.40
N PHE A 87 -25.00 14.63 5.22
CA PHE A 87 -23.67 14.15 4.83
C PHE A 87 -23.77 13.10 3.72
N HIS A 88 -24.66 12.11 3.87
CA HIS A 88 -24.85 11.06 2.87
C HIS A 88 -25.24 11.64 1.50
N LYS A 89 -26.18 12.57 1.47
CA LYS A 89 -26.57 13.28 0.24
C LYS A 89 -25.41 14.05 -0.40
N SER A 90 -24.55 14.66 0.42
CA SER A 90 -23.37 15.40 -0.09
C SER A 90 -22.32 14.47 -0.69
N VAL A 91 -22.09 13.31 -0.07
CA VAL A 91 -21.16 12.26 -0.59
C VAL A 91 -21.69 11.65 -1.87
N GLU A 92 -23.00 11.32 -1.94
CA GLU A 92 -23.61 10.79 -3.17
C GLU A 92 -23.50 11.79 -4.33
N ARG A 93 -23.70 13.08 -4.04
CA ARG A 93 -23.56 14.13 -5.05
C ARG A 93 -22.11 14.27 -5.53
N ALA A 94 -21.13 14.31 -4.62
CA ALA A 94 -19.72 14.39 -4.96
C ALA A 94 -19.27 13.16 -5.78
N ARG A 95 -19.75 11.95 -5.42
CA ARG A 95 -19.50 10.73 -6.15
C ARG A 95 -20.06 10.78 -7.59
N ALA A 96 -21.29 11.25 -7.74
CA ALA A 96 -21.91 11.40 -9.06
C ALA A 96 -21.18 12.44 -9.93
N GLU A 97 -20.73 13.55 -9.34
CA GLU A 97 -19.93 14.57 -10.01
C GLU A 97 -18.56 13.99 -10.44
N HIS A 98 -17.91 13.21 -9.58
CA HIS A 98 -16.64 12.55 -9.90
C HIS A 98 -16.79 11.46 -10.98
N GLU A 99 -17.85 10.64 -10.90
CA GLU A 99 -18.16 9.65 -11.95
C GLU A 99 -18.43 10.31 -13.29
N ALA A 100 -19.16 11.44 -13.30
CA ALA A 100 -19.41 12.22 -14.51
C ALA A 100 -18.12 12.82 -15.09
N HIS A 101 -17.24 13.33 -14.23
CA HIS A 101 -15.94 13.86 -14.63
C HIS A 101 -15.02 12.75 -15.18
N ALA A 102 -14.94 11.60 -14.51
CA ALA A 102 -14.19 10.44 -14.98
C ALA A 102 -14.71 9.93 -16.35
N HIS A 103 -16.04 9.91 -16.55
CA HIS A 103 -16.64 9.58 -17.84
C HIS A 103 -16.31 10.63 -18.92
N ALA A 104 -16.27 11.91 -18.58
CA ALA A 104 -15.89 12.99 -19.49
C ALA A 104 -14.42 12.86 -19.91
N LEU A 105 -13.51 12.62 -18.97
CA LEU A 105 -12.09 12.37 -19.23
C LEU A 105 -11.85 11.14 -20.10
N LEU A 106 -12.60 10.06 -19.87
CA LEU A 106 -12.55 8.85 -20.72
C LEU A 106 -13.06 9.13 -22.13
N ALA A 107 -14.06 10.02 -22.31
CA ALA A 107 -14.55 10.45 -23.60
C ALA A 107 -13.56 11.38 -24.32
N GLU A 108 -12.86 12.27 -23.61
CA GLU A 108 -11.80 13.13 -24.16
C GLU A 108 -10.54 12.33 -24.53
N LYS A 109 -10.17 11.32 -23.77
CA LYS A 109 -9.06 10.39 -24.09
C LYS A 109 -9.29 9.56 -25.37
N GLN A 110 -10.49 9.58 -25.94
CA GLN A 110 -10.75 9.01 -27.27
C GLN A 110 -10.32 9.93 -28.43
N HIS A 111 -9.93 11.20 -28.17
CA HIS A 111 -9.28 12.08 -29.12
C HIS A 111 -7.81 12.29 -28.73
N PRO A 112 -6.83 11.80 -29.52
CA PRO A 112 -5.43 11.83 -29.13
C PRO A 112 -4.83 13.23 -29.28
N SER A 113 -4.69 13.98 -28.20
CA SER A 113 -3.71 15.06 -28.09
C SER A 113 -2.36 14.50 -27.62
N ASN A 114 -1.27 15.01 -28.12
CA ASN A 114 0.00 14.32 -28.33
C ASN A 114 0.98 14.39 -27.13
N THR A 115 0.57 14.84 -25.92
CA THR A 115 1.47 15.10 -24.79
C THR A 115 1.37 14.09 -23.66
N ASP A 116 0.24 13.39 -23.49
CA ASP A 116 0.06 12.44 -22.36
C ASP A 116 0.43 10.98 -22.69
N LYS A 117 0.92 10.75 -23.91
CA LYS A 117 1.19 9.39 -24.41
C LYS A 117 2.44 8.72 -23.82
N GLU A 118 3.37 9.46 -23.25
CA GLU A 118 4.66 8.88 -22.84
C GLU A 118 4.58 8.18 -21.47
N GLY A 119 3.91 8.73 -20.46
CA GLY A 119 3.81 8.12 -19.14
C GLY A 119 2.89 6.89 -19.13
N HIS A 120 1.65 7.03 -19.62
CA HIS A 120 0.68 5.93 -19.70
C HIS A 120 1.09 4.85 -20.72
N ALA A 121 1.77 5.23 -21.81
CA ALA A 121 2.33 4.28 -22.75
C ALA A 121 3.50 3.50 -22.14
N ARG A 122 4.29 4.09 -21.24
CA ARG A 122 5.38 3.41 -20.51
C ARG A 122 4.83 2.42 -19.48
N ALA A 123 3.84 2.80 -18.66
CA ALA A 123 3.19 1.89 -17.72
C ALA A 123 2.45 0.75 -18.44
N ALA A 124 1.71 1.03 -19.51
CA ALA A 124 1.08 0.03 -20.36
C ALA A 124 2.09 -0.84 -21.12
N MET A 125 3.23 -0.29 -21.50
CA MET A 125 4.32 -1.03 -22.15
C MET A 125 5.00 -1.97 -21.17
N LEU A 126 5.20 -1.56 -19.90
CA LEU A 126 5.76 -2.42 -18.84
C LEU A 126 4.78 -3.51 -18.40
N THR A 127 3.51 -3.17 -18.20
CA THR A 127 2.46 -4.16 -17.89
C THR A 127 2.22 -5.09 -19.07
N GLY A 128 2.17 -4.58 -20.30
CA GLY A 128 2.08 -5.36 -21.53
C GLY A 128 3.33 -6.23 -21.74
N PHE A 129 4.50 -5.67 -21.55
CA PHE A 129 5.77 -6.40 -21.62
C PHE A 129 5.85 -7.54 -20.59
N MET A 130 5.39 -7.29 -19.34
CA MET A 130 5.34 -8.32 -18.30
C MET A 130 4.27 -9.38 -18.53
N LEU A 131 3.15 -9.04 -19.21
CA LEU A 131 2.05 -9.97 -19.47
C LEU A 131 2.22 -10.76 -20.76
N GLU A 132 2.85 -10.20 -21.80
CA GLU A 132 2.95 -10.80 -23.14
C GLU A 132 4.28 -11.48 -23.44
N HIS A 133 5.36 -11.07 -22.75
CA HIS A 133 6.67 -11.65 -23.02
C HIS A 133 7.02 -12.69 -21.95
N GLY A 134 7.26 -13.91 -22.42
CA GLY A 134 7.83 -15.00 -21.66
C GLY A 134 9.11 -14.58 -20.90
N THR A 135 9.90 -15.52 -20.47
CA THR A 135 11.15 -15.30 -19.73
C THR A 135 12.11 -14.34 -20.46
N CYS A 136 12.99 -13.66 -19.73
CA CYS A 136 14.05 -12.81 -20.29
C CYS A 136 14.89 -13.51 -21.39
N CYS A 137 14.87 -14.84 -21.42
CA CYS A 137 15.56 -15.67 -22.40
C CYS A 137 14.82 -15.81 -23.75
N ASP A 138 13.54 -15.41 -23.83
CA ASP A 138 12.76 -15.43 -25.08
C ASP A 138 13.06 -14.28 -26.04
N LEU A 139 13.81 -13.28 -25.60
CA LEU A 139 14.36 -12.25 -26.48
C LEU A 139 15.44 -12.90 -27.37
N LYS A 140 15.01 -13.37 -28.55
CA LYS A 140 15.76 -14.16 -29.55
C LYS A 140 17.14 -13.66 -29.99
N ASN A 141 17.67 -12.63 -29.38
CA ASN A 141 18.98 -12.05 -29.73
C ASN A 141 20.04 -12.11 -28.64
N GLY A 142 19.87 -12.88 -27.55
CA GLY A 142 20.98 -13.21 -26.64
C GLY A 142 21.77 -12.05 -25.98
N ALA A 143 21.43 -10.81 -26.32
CA ALA A 143 22.25 -9.65 -25.97
C ALA A 143 21.86 -8.96 -24.64
N LEU A 144 20.71 -9.31 -24.05
CA LEU A 144 20.19 -8.65 -22.84
C LEU A 144 20.33 -9.48 -21.56
N CYS A 145 20.79 -10.70 -21.66
CA CYS A 145 21.08 -11.55 -20.50
C CYS A 145 22.58 -11.49 -20.16
N SER A 146 23.15 -10.29 -20.04
CA SER A 146 24.52 -10.15 -19.58
C SER A 146 24.57 -10.32 -18.05
N ARG A 147 25.49 -11.13 -17.57
CA ARG A 147 25.81 -11.39 -16.16
C ARG A 147 26.14 -10.13 -15.35
N GLU A 148 26.24 -8.97 -16.04
CA GLU A 148 26.68 -7.70 -15.51
C GLU A 148 25.58 -6.86 -14.84
N VAL A 149 24.31 -7.34 -14.87
CA VAL A 149 23.16 -6.58 -14.32
C VAL A 149 23.10 -6.66 -12.80
N PHE A 150 23.59 -7.73 -12.21
CA PHE A 150 23.70 -7.88 -10.76
C PHE A 150 25.18 -7.88 -10.40
N ASP A 151 25.58 -7.03 -9.47
CA ASP A 151 26.94 -7.03 -8.93
C ASP A 151 27.24 -8.40 -8.32
N ASP A 152 28.36 -9.00 -8.67
CA ASP A 152 28.64 -10.43 -8.46
C ASP A 152 28.50 -10.83 -6.97
N GLY A 153 27.38 -11.42 -6.60
CA GLY A 153 27.20 -12.18 -5.37
C GLY A 153 26.31 -11.60 -4.30
N GLU A 154 25.76 -10.40 -4.43
CA GLU A 154 24.81 -9.87 -3.45
C GLU A 154 23.44 -10.58 -3.57
N PRO A 155 22.83 -11.03 -2.44
CA PRO A 155 21.51 -11.63 -2.48
C PRO A 155 20.46 -10.55 -2.79
N VAL A 156 19.53 -10.85 -3.69
CA VAL A 156 18.38 -10.01 -3.98
C VAL A 156 17.43 -9.97 -2.77
N ARG A 157 17.13 -8.79 -2.26
CA ARG A 157 16.28 -8.60 -1.09
C ARG A 157 14.89 -8.07 -1.46
N LEU A 158 13.86 -8.81 -1.07
CA LEU A 158 12.46 -8.44 -1.22
C LEU A 158 11.85 -8.11 0.14
N ALA A 159 11.11 -7.02 0.23
CA ALA A 159 10.32 -6.69 1.39
C ALA A 159 8.87 -7.17 1.22
N LEU A 160 8.32 -7.88 2.20
CA LEU A 160 6.91 -8.22 2.26
C LEU A 160 6.19 -7.23 3.17
N ALA A 161 5.39 -6.35 2.57
CA ALA A 161 4.61 -5.33 3.26
C ALA A 161 3.10 -5.62 3.13
N GLY A 162 2.31 -5.15 4.08
CA GLY A 162 0.85 -5.24 4.02
C GLY A 162 0.18 -5.02 5.36
N ASN A 163 -1.13 -4.86 5.31
CA ASN A 163 -1.94 -4.61 6.49
C ASN A 163 -1.92 -5.80 7.47
N PRO A 164 -2.19 -5.57 8.76
CA PRO A 164 -2.47 -6.66 9.69
C PRO A 164 -3.59 -7.56 9.17
N ASN A 165 -3.43 -8.87 9.34
CA ASN A 165 -4.41 -9.91 8.95
C ASN A 165 -4.68 -10.09 7.44
N CYS A 166 -3.95 -9.44 6.55
CA CYS A 166 -4.06 -9.65 5.09
C CYS A 166 -3.49 -11.00 4.61
N GLY A 167 -2.95 -11.83 5.51
CA GLY A 167 -2.37 -13.13 5.19
C GLY A 167 -0.85 -13.13 4.98
N LYS A 168 -0.15 -12.09 5.44
CA LYS A 168 1.29 -11.86 5.27
C LYS A 168 2.14 -13.06 5.71
N THR A 169 1.98 -13.55 6.94
CA THR A 169 2.69 -14.72 7.46
C THR A 169 2.40 -15.99 6.66
N THR A 170 1.16 -16.16 6.20
CA THR A 170 0.79 -17.32 5.35
C THR A 170 1.50 -17.26 4.01
N LEU A 171 1.54 -16.08 3.38
CA LEU A 171 2.26 -15.87 2.12
C LEU A 171 3.77 -16.07 2.30
N PHE A 172 4.35 -15.50 3.35
CA PHE A 172 5.75 -15.66 3.67
C PHE A 172 6.14 -17.15 3.75
N ASN A 173 5.39 -17.94 4.53
CA ASN A 173 5.61 -19.37 4.68
C ASN A 173 5.43 -20.13 3.35
N ALA A 174 4.45 -19.76 2.54
CA ALA A 174 4.21 -20.35 1.24
C ALA A 174 5.38 -20.10 0.26
N MET A 175 5.94 -18.90 0.27
CA MET A 175 7.07 -18.51 -0.59
C MET A 175 8.41 -19.08 -0.13
N THR A 176 8.66 -19.17 1.19
CA THR A 176 9.95 -19.61 1.77
C THR A 176 10.00 -21.11 2.10
N GLY A 177 8.83 -21.76 2.16
CA GLY A 177 8.73 -23.15 2.60
C GLY A 177 8.86 -23.36 4.10
N GLY A 178 8.60 -22.31 4.89
CA GLY A 178 8.68 -22.37 6.34
C GLY A 178 10.11 -22.46 6.89
N LYS A 179 11.11 -22.18 6.06
CA LYS A 179 12.51 -22.06 6.49
C LYS A 179 12.81 -20.57 6.70
N GLU A 180 12.71 -20.14 7.93
CA GLU A 180 12.88 -18.75 8.33
C GLU A 180 13.98 -18.58 9.37
N TYR A 181 14.64 -17.44 9.32
CA TYR A 181 15.42 -16.91 10.44
C TYR A 181 14.54 -15.92 11.20
N VAL A 182 14.38 -16.15 12.50
CA VAL A 182 13.58 -15.29 13.38
C VAL A 182 14.53 -14.56 14.33
N GLY A 183 14.39 -13.26 14.40
CA GLY A 183 15.14 -12.39 15.33
C GLY A 183 14.29 -11.19 15.69
N ASN A 184 14.90 -10.18 16.27
CA ASN A 184 14.26 -8.89 16.50
C ASN A 184 14.91 -7.83 15.64
N TRP A 185 14.15 -6.82 15.26
CA TRP A 185 14.70 -5.63 14.64
C TRP A 185 15.67 -4.93 15.59
N PRO A 186 16.80 -4.39 15.11
CA PRO A 186 17.80 -3.75 15.96
C PRO A 186 17.19 -2.65 16.84
N GLY A 187 17.44 -2.74 18.16
CA GLY A 187 17.03 -1.73 19.12
C GLY A 187 15.56 -1.73 19.54
N VAL A 188 14.76 -2.66 19.04
CA VAL A 188 13.32 -2.76 19.35
C VAL A 188 12.88 -4.20 19.62
N THR A 189 11.70 -4.37 20.21
CA THR A 189 11.10 -5.69 20.51
C THR A 189 10.23 -6.24 19.38
N VAL A 190 10.28 -5.63 18.21
CA VAL A 190 9.53 -6.05 17.03
C VAL A 190 10.22 -7.22 16.37
N GLU A 191 9.47 -8.28 16.07
CA GLU A 191 9.99 -9.50 15.46
C GLU A 191 10.37 -9.25 13.98
N LYS A 192 11.56 -9.76 13.58
CA LYS A 192 12.06 -9.77 12.22
C LYS A 192 12.11 -11.20 11.70
N LYS A 193 11.54 -11.44 10.52
CA LYS A 193 11.60 -12.72 9.83
C LYS A 193 12.24 -12.55 8.47
N GLU A 194 13.20 -13.42 8.18
CA GLU A 194 13.84 -13.51 6.88
C GLU A 194 13.83 -14.96 6.40
N GLY A 195 13.62 -15.15 5.11
CA GLY A 195 13.60 -16.49 4.53
C GLY A 195 14.01 -16.48 3.06
N LYS A 196 14.65 -17.56 2.61
CA LYS A 196 14.99 -17.74 1.19
C LYS A 196 13.75 -18.15 0.41
N ILE A 197 13.50 -17.48 -0.71
CA ILE A 197 12.39 -17.82 -1.60
C ILE A 197 12.72 -19.13 -2.32
N LYS A 198 11.72 -19.98 -2.45
CA LYS A 198 11.84 -21.24 -3.21
C LYS A 198 12.13 -20.94 -4.68
N SER A 199 12.97 -21.74 -5.29
CA SER A 199 13.11 -21.74 -6.75
C SER A 199 11.83 -22.29 -7.38
N VAL A 200 11.29 -21.60 -8.37
CA VAL A 200 10.17 -22.09 -9.19
C VAL A 200 10.72 -22.54 -10.51
N ALA A 201 10.45 -23.81 -10.88
CA ALA A 201 10.82 -24.31 -12.20
C ALA A 201 10.00 -23.60 -13.28
N GLY A 202 10.66 -23.15 -14.33
CA GLY A 202 9.97 -22.68 -15.54
C GLY A 202 9.10 -23.77 -16.14
N THR A 203 8.04 -23.40 -16.85
CA THR A 203 7.12 -24.35 -17.53
C THR A 203 7.83 -25.19 -18.59
N ASP A 204 9.00 -24.79 -19.05
CA ASP A 204 9.80 -25.42 -20.11
C ASP A 204 11.14 -26.04 -19.61
N GLY A 205 11.27 -26.21 -18.27
CA GLY A 205 12.49 -26.81 -17.68
C GLY A 205 13.67 -25.83 -17.59
N GLU A 206 13.51 -24.58 -18.03
CA GLU A 206 14.51 -23.54 -17.85
C GLU A 206 14.33 -22.93 -16.47
N ALA A 207 15.43 -22.88 -15.68
CA ALA A 207 15.44 -22.10 -14.45
C ALA A 207 15.15 -20.63 -14.82
N LEU A 208 14.09 -20.03 -14.27
CA LEU A 208 13.87 -18.60 -14.44
C LEU A 208 15.14 -17.86 -14.01
N CYS A 209 15.59 -16.97 -14.89
CA CYS A 209 16.88 -16.29 -14.74
C CYS A 209 16.91 -15.39 -13.51
N THR A 210 17.23 -15.95 -12.35
CA THR A 210 17.81 -15.18 -11.24
C THR A 210 19.32 -15.07 -11.42
N HIS A 211 19.86 -15.54 -12.56
CA HIS A 211 21.29 -15.69 -12.79
C HIS A 211 22.04 -16.40 -11.65
N GLY A 212 21.33 -17.23 -10.87
CA GLY A 212 21.87 -17.95 -9.72
C GLY A 212 21.84 -17.13 -8.41
N HIS A 213 21.28 -15.91 -8.40
CA HIS A 213 21.16 -15.13 -7.15
C HIS A 213 20.08 -15.69 -6.24
N GLU A 214 20.42 -15.81 -4.98
CA GLU A 214 19.46 -16.15 -3.93
C GLU A 214 18.55 -14.96 -3.67
N MET A 215 17.24 -15.18 -3.68
CA MET A 215 16.27 -14.18 -3.26
C MET A 215 15.91 -14.38 -1.81
N THR A 216 16.07 -13.33 -1.01
CA THR A 216 15.67 -13.29 0.40
C THR A 216 14.43 -12.45 0.57
N LEU A 217 13.42 -13.01 1.23
CA LEU A 217 12.19 -12.31 1.61
C LEU A 217 12.30 -11.85 3.06
N VAL A 218 12.07 -10.57 3.32
CA VAL A 218 12.03 -9.95 4.64
C VAL A 218 10.58 -9.62 4.98
N ASP A 219 10.03 -10.23 6.04
CA ASP A 219 8.67 -9.96 6.51
C ASP A 219 8.67 -8.68 7.34
N LEU A 220 8.04 -7.64 6.84
CA LEU A 220 7.85 -6.39 7.58
C LEU A 220 6.68 -6.52 8.57
N PRO A 221 6.68 -5.78 9.67
CA PRO A 221 5.53 -5.70 10.56
C PRO A 221 4.25 -5.34 9.80
N GLY A 222 3.11 -5.85 10.26
CA GLY A 222 1.81 -5.47 9.69
C GLY A 222 1.45 -4.04 10.07
N ILE A 223 1.28 -3.19 9.06
CA ILE A 223 1.04 -1.76 9.25
C ILE A 223 -0.17 -1.30 8.42
N TYR A 224 -0.81 -0.23 8.84
CA TYR A 224 -1.91 0.37 8.09
C TYR A 224 -1.46 1.58 7.28
N SER A 225 -0.37 2.21 7.68
CA SER A 225 0.23 3.37 7.02
C SER A 225 1.73 3.42 7.30
N LEU A 226 2.44 4.30 6.59
CA LEU A 226 3.85 4.61 6.84
C LEU A 226 4.02 5.80 7.79
N SER A 227 2.95 6.23 8.46
CA SER A 227 3.00 7.28 9.49
C SER A 227 3.70 6.75 10.74
N PRO A 228 4.69 7.46 11.31
CA PRO A 228 5.53 6.95 12.40
C PRO A 228 4.83 7.02 13.76
N TYR A 229 3.68 6.37 13.89
CA TYR A 229 2.90 6.36 15.14
C TYR A 229 3.25 5.19 16.04
N SER A 230 3.29 3.97 15.48
CA SER A 230 3.70 2.76 16.20
C SER A 230 5.15 2.40 15.89
N MET A 231 5.75 1.55 16.73
CA MET A 231 7.12 1.04 16.49
C MET A 231 7.17 0.16 15.24
N GLU A 232 6.10 -0.55 14.95
CA GLU A 232 5.93 -1.38 13.77
C GLU A 232 5.97 -0.54 12.49
N GLU A 233 5.27 0.58 12.45
CA GLU A 233 5.27 1.52 11.33
C GLU A 233 6.63 2.19 11.15
N VAL A 234 7.27 2.57 12.25
CA VAL A 234 8.64 3.11 12.22
C VAL A 234 9.61 2.10 11.62
N VAL A 235 9.58 0.85 12.09
CA VAL A 235 10.48 -0.21 11.63
C VAL A 235 10.28 -0.50 10.16
N ALA A 236 9.02 -0.65 9.71
CA ALA A 236 8.72 -0.93 8.31
C ALA A 236 9.18 0.21 7.38
N ARG A 237 8.89 1.45 7.77
CA ARG A 237 9.30 2.65 7.03
C ARG A 237 10.83 2.76 6.96
N ASP A 238 11.50 2.68 8.10
CA ASP A 238 12.96 2.84 8.18
C ASP A 238 13.67 1.76 7.37
N TYR A 239 13.14 0.52 7.36
CA TYR A 239 13.67 -0.55 6.53
C TYR A 239 13.58 -0.22 5.04
N ILE A 240 12.42 0.19 4.56
CA ILE A 240 12.23 0.46 3.11
C ILE A 240 13.10 1.64 2.66
N ILE A 241 13.22 2.68 3.48
CA ILE A 241 13.98 3.89 3.16
C ILE A 241 15.50 3.65 3.23
N ASN A 242 15.98 3.03 4.30
CA ASN A 242 17.41 2.92 4.59
C ASN A 242 18.05 1.68 3.95
N GLU A 243 17.39 0.52 4.05
CA GLU A 243 17.91 -0.75 3.52
C GLU A 243 17.63 -0.91 2.02
N ARG A 244 16.71 -0.14 1.49
CA ARG A 244 16.39 -0.05 0.05
C ARG A 244 16.27 -1.43 -0.60
N PRO A 245 15.25 -2.24 -0.26
CA PRO A 245 15.06 -3.54 -0.88
C PRO A 245 14.92 -3.42 -2.39
N ASP A 246 15.34 -4.45 -3.13
CA ASP A 246 15.30 -4.48 -4.60
C ASP A 246 13.87 -4.41 -5.14
N ALA A 247 12.91 -4.97 -4.38
CA ALA A 247 11.49 -4.79 -4.67
C ALA A 247 10.64 -4.98 -3.41
N ILE A 248 9.39 -4.49 -3.48
CA ILE A 248 8.37 -4.65 -2.45
C ILE A 248 7.27 -5.58 -2.98
N ILE A 249 6.93 -6.63 -2.23
CA ILE A 249 5.70 -7.38 -2.41
C ILE A 249 4.69 -6.83 -1.44
N ASN A 250 3.70 -6.08 -1.94
CA ASN A 250 2.61 -5.56 -1.14
C ASN A 250 1.44 -6.54 -1.16
N ILE A 251 1.18 -7.22 -0.03
CA ILE A 251 0.04 -8.12 0.09
C ILE A 251 -1.22 -7.33 0.45
N VAL A 252 -2.23 -7.44 -0.39
CA VAL A 252 -3.51 -6.72 -0.32
C VAL A 252 -4.64 -7.73 -0.12
N ASP A 253 -5.50 -7.49 0.85
CA ASP A 253 -6.71 -8.28 1.07
C ASP A 253 -7.80 -7.88 0.08
N GLY A 254 -8.12 -8.78 -0.87
CA GLY A 254 -9.14 -8.55 -1.90
C GLY A 254 -10.55 -8.37 -1.34
N THR A 255 -10.84 -8.86 -0.13
CA THR A 255 -12.14 -8.66 0.52
C THR A 255 -12.30 -7.27 1.13
N ASN A 256 -11.18 -6.52 1.30
CA ASN A 256 -11.13 -5.17 1.89
C ASN A 256 -10.21 -4.25 1.08
N LEU A 257 -10.41 -4.21 -0.23
CA LEU A 257 -9.51 -3.58 -1.19
C LEU A 257 -9.25 -2.11 -0.86
N GLU A 258 -10.31 -1.30 -0.70
CA GLU A 258 -10.24 0.15 -0.43
C GLU A 258 -9.28 0.49 0.72
N ARG A 259 -9.41 -0.21 1.83
CA ARG A 259 -8.57 0.00 3.00
C ARG A 259 -7.11 -0.36 2.77
N ASN A 260 -6.87 -1.47 2.06
CA ASN A 260 -5.51 -1.95 1.83
C ASN A 260 -4.78 -1.08 0.81
N LEU A 261 -5.49 -0.49 -0.17
CA LEU A 261 -4.92 0.40 -1.16
C LEU A 261 -4.37 1.70 -0.56
N TYR A 262 -4.82 2.11 0.63
CA TYR A 262 -4.25 3.26 1.32
C TYR A 262 -2.75 3.08 1.60
N LEU A 263 -2.35 1.93 2.16
CA LEU A 263 -0.93 1.60 2.34
C LEU A 263 -0.22 1.44 0.99
N THR A 264 -0.90 0.87 -0.01
CA THR A 264 -0.33 0.67 -1.35
C THR A 264 0.12 1.98 -1.97
N VAL A 265 -0.71 3.02 -1.91
CA VAL A 265 -0.37 4.36 -2.42
C VAL A 265 0.85 4.93 -1.71
N GLN A 266 0.91 4.84 -0.38
CA GLN A 266 2.06 5.33 0.39
C GLN A 266 3.36 4.56 0.09
N LEU A 267 3.27 3.26 -0.21
CA LEU A 267 4.43 2.47 -0.63
C LEU A 267 4.91 2.87 -2.04
N LEU A 268 3.98 3.23 -2.93
CA LEU A 268 4.32 3.72 -4.28
C LEU A 268 5.06 5.06 -4.22
N GLU A 269 4.70 5.94 -3.29
CA GLU A 269 5.39 7.23 -3.06
C GLU A 269 6.89 7.04 -2.73
N LEU A 270 7.29 5.87 -2.24
CA LEU A 270 8.70 5.56 -1.94
C LEU A 270 9.53 5.20 -3.19
N GLU A 271 8.93 5.21 -4.37
CA GLU A 271 9.60 4.99 -5.67
C GLU A 271 10.43 3.70 -5.71
N ARG A 272 9.94 2.63 -5.07
CA ARG A 272 10.56 1.30 -5.11
C ARG A 272 9.80 0.38 -6.07
N PRO A 273 10.51 -0.47 -6.81
CA PRO A 273 9.87 -1.51 -7.59
C PRO A 273 8.89 -2.28 -6.72
N MET A 274 7.60 -2.35 -7.13
CA MET A 274 6.56 -2.95 -6.31
C MET A 274 5.63 -3.82 -7.13
N ILE A 275 5.15 -4.90 -6.51
CA ILE A 275 4.13 -5.80 -7.02
C ILE A 275 3.04 -6.02 -5.98
N ILE A 276 1.79 -6.03 -6.40
CA ILE A 276 0.67 -6.37 -5.54
C ILE A 276 0.41 -7.88 -5.58
N ALA A 277 0.47 -8.51 -4.41
CA ALA A 277 -0.07 -9.84 -4.18
C ALA A 277 -1.52 -9.69 -3.69
N LEU A 278 -2.49 -9.73 -4.61
CA LEU A 278 -3.91 -9.60 -4.28
C LEU A 278 -4.42 -10.90 -3.69
N ASN A 279 -4.50 -10.97 -2.38
CA ASN A 279 -4.79 -12.18 -1.61
C ASN A 279 -6.28 -12.35 -1.32
N MET A 280 -6.64 -13.53 -0.79
CA MET A 280 -8.00 -13.94 -0.45
C MET A 280 -8.95 -14.01 -1.66
N MET A 281 -8.42 -14.24 -2.86
CA MET A 281 -9.23 -14.34 -4.07
C MET A 281 -10.22 -15.53 -4.05
N ASP A 282 -9.93 -16.54 -3.25
CA ASP A 282 -10.86 -17.64 -2.95
C ASP A 282 -12.07 -17.17 -2.13
N GLU A 283 -11.90 -16.23 -1.19
CA GLU A 283 -13.01 -15.64 -0.43
C GLU A 283 -13.78 -14.62 -1.28
N VAL A 284 -13.10 -13.81 -2.09
CA VAL A 284 -13.74 -12.90 -3.06
C VAL A 284 -14.68 -13.68 -3.98
N ALA A 285 -14.18 -14.77 -4.59
CA ALA A 285 -14.99 -15.61 -5.46
C ALA A 285 -16.17 -16.29 -4.72
N LYS A 286 -15.96 -16.73 -3.47
CA LYS A 286 -17.00 -17.32 -2.63
C LYS A 286 -18.12 -16.33 -2.28
N ASN A 287 -17.79 -15.05 -2.12
CA ASN A 287 -18.76 -13.99 -1.89
C ASN A 287 -19.54 -13.62 -3.17
N GLY A 288 -19.13 -14.13 -4.33
CA GLY A 288 -19.72 -13.78 -5.63
C GLY A 288 -19.17 -12.49 -6.23
N ASP A 289 -18.12 -11.92 -5.64
CA ASP A 289 -17.47 -10.70 -6.10
C ASP A 289 -16.40 -11.01 -7.16
N THR A 290 -16.07 -10.01 -7.95
CA THR A 290 -15.00 -10.06 -8.96
C THR A 290 -14.15 -8.81 -8.90
N ILE A 291 -12.83 -8.95 -9.07
CA ILE A 291 -11.89 -7.83 -9.14
C ILE A 291 -11.18 -7.90 -10.49
N ASP A 292 -11.23 -6.83 -11.25
CA ASP A 292 -10.47 -6.69 -12.50
C ASP A 292 -9.01 -6.35 -12.20
N CYS A 293 -8.19 -7.39 -12.01
CA CYS A 293 -6.77 -7.24 -11.70
C CYS A 293 -5.98 -6.53 -12.81
N LYS A 294 -6.41 -6.66 -14.08
CA LYS A 294 -5.73 -5.99 -15.20
C LYS A 294 -5.98 -4.49 -15.17
N ARG A 295 -7.22 -4.10 -14.93
CA ARG A 295 -7.57 -2.71 -14.78
C ARG A 295 -6.90 -2.09 -13.56
N LEU A 296 -6.90 -2.79 -12.42
CA LEU A 296 -6.22 -2.33 -11.21
C LEU A 296 -4.71 -2.14 -11.44
N ALA A 297 -4.07 -3.05 -12.19
CA ALA A 297 -2.67 -2.92 -12.56
C ALA A 297 -2.39 -1.71 -13.45
N LEU A 298 -3.30 -1.42 -14.40
CA LEU A 298 -3.19 -0.25 -15.28
C LEU A 298 -3.35 1.07 -14.52
N GLU A 299 -4.34 1.15 -13.63
CA GLU A 299 -4.62 2.36 -12.85
C GLU A 299 -3.50 2.67 -11.84
N LEU A 300 -2.87 1.64 -11.27
CA LEU A 300 -1.78 1.80 -10.31
C LEU A 300 -0.37 1.81 -10.96
N GLY A 301 -0.26 1.50 -12.24
CA GLY A 301 1.03 1.42 -12.94
C GLY A 301 1.96 0.30 -12.47
N ILE A 302 1.46 -0.72 -11.74
CA ILE A 302 2.25 -1.81 -11.17
C ILE A 302 1.60 -3.18 -11.39
N PRO A 303 2.39 -4.28 -11.42
CA PRO A 303 1.83 -5.62 -11.55
C PRO A 303 0.91 -5.99 -10.38
N VAL A 304 -0.22 -6.64 -10.70
CA VAL A 304 -1.17 -7.20 -9.73
C VAL A 304 -1.35 -8.67 -10.00
N VAL A 305 -0.96 -9.51 -9.05
CA VAL A 305 -1.08 -10.97 -9.14
C VAL A 305 -2.15 -11.47 -8.17
N PRO A 306 -3.27 -12.04 -8.67
CA PRO A 306 -4.29 -12.64 -7.81
C PRO A 306 -3.77 -13.94 -7.19
N ILE A 307 -3.88 -14.05 -5.86
CA ILE A 307 -3.40 -15.20 -5.11
C ILE A 307 -4.43 -15.66 -4.06
N SER A 308 -4.24 -16.89 -3.60
CA SER A 308 -4.76 -17.37 -2.32
C SER A 308 -3.61 -18.00 -1.54
N ALA A 309 -3.06 -17.25 -0.59
CA ALA A 309 -1.94 -17.71 0.22
C ALA A 309 -2.29 -19.00 1.01
N ARG A 310 -3.57 -19.17 1.37
CA ARG A 310 -4.07 -20.35 2.08
C ARG A 310 -4.04 -21.61 1.23
N THR A 311 -4.40 -21.51 -0.04
CA THR A 311 -4.47 -22.67 -0.97
C THR A 311 -3.18 -22.85 -1.76
N GLY A 312 -2.30 -21.87 -1.80
CA GLY A 312 -1.08 -21.85 -2.61
C GLY A 312 -1.31 -21.40 -4.06
N GLN A 313 -2.54 -21.07 -4.43
CA GLN A 313 -2.86 -20.61 -5.78
C GLN A 313 -2.19 -19.27 -6.10
N GLY A 314 -1.58 -19.14 -7.28
CA GLY A 314 -0.95 -17.92 -7.77
C GLY A 314 0.44 -17.62 -7.17
N ILE A 315 0.94 -18.40 -6.20
CA ILE A 315 2.24 -18.14 -5.55
C ILE A 315 3.41 -18.23 -6.53
N ASP A 316 3.43 -19.26 -7.38
CA ASP A 316 4.48 -19.41 -8.38
C ASP A 316 4.48 -18.27 -9.40
N GLU A 317 3.30 -17.81 -9.80
CA GLU A 317 3.15 -16.66 -10.69
C GLU A 317 3.63 -15.37 -10.02
N LEU A 318 3.34 -15.18 -8.73
CA LEU A 318 3.84 -14.05 -7.94
C LEU A 318 5.38 -14.05 -7.90
N ILE A 319 6.01 -15.19 -7.63
CA ILE A 319 7.48 -15.32 -7.61
C ILE A 319 8.06 -14.98 -8.97
N LYS A 320 7.49 -15.53 -10.05
CA LYS A 320 7.93 -15.24 -11.42
C LYS A 320 7.80 -13.77 -11.78
N SER A 321 6.68 -13.15 -11.40
CA SER A 321 6.42 -11.72 -11.65
C SER A 321 7.37 -10.83 -10.86
N ALA A 322 7.68 -11.17 -9.61
CA ALA A 322 8.67 -10.46 -8.81
C ALA A 322 10.08 -10.55 -9.41
N GLN A 323 10.47 -11.71 -9.93
CA GLN A 323 11.76 -11.89 -10.63
C GLN A 323 11.86 -11.03 -11.88
N LYS A 324 10.79 -11.00 -12.71
CA LYS A 324 10.73 -10.14 -13.91
C LYS A 324 10.83 -8.67 -13.55
N LEU A 325 10.12 -8.25 -12.48
CA LEU A 325 10.15 -6.88 -11.99
C LEU A 325 11.55 -6.46 -11.56
N ILE A 326 12.23 -7.27 -10.77
CA ILE A 326 13.60 -6.99 -10.31
C ILE A 326 14.55 -6.89 -11.48
N TYR A 327 14.46 -7.82 -12.43
CA TYR A 327 15.28 -7.78 -13.64
C TYR A 327 15.04 -6.49 -14.44
N ALA A 328 13.78 -6.10 -14.65
CA ALA A 328 13.44 -4.87 -15.36
C ALA A 328 14.00 -3.62 -14.65
N ALA A 329 13.91 -3.58 -13.33
CA ALA A 329 14.43 -2.48 -12.52
C ALA A 329 15.96 -2.33 -12.63
N HIS A 330 16.69 -3.44 -12.60
CA HIS A 330 18.14 -3.44 -12.70
C HIS A 330 18.69 -3.20 -14.12
N THR A 331 17.90 -3.46 -15.17
CA THR A 331 18.34 -3.27 -16.57
C THR A 331 18.13 -1.85 -17.09
N GLN A 332 17.77 -0.89 -16.26
CA GLN A 332 17.46 0.50 -16.68
C GLN A 332 16.32 0.61 -17.72
N LEU A 333 15.57 -0.47 -17.99
CA LEU A 333 14.32 -0.41 -18.73
C LEU A 333 13.24 0.35 -17.94
N HIS A 334 13.64 0.86 -16.78
CA HIS A 334 12.80 1.44 -15.77
C HIS A 334 13.22 2.86 -15.44
N GLU A 335 12.76 3.82 -16.18
CA GLU A 335 12.68 5.20 -15.69
C GLU A 335 11.35 5.35 -14.93
N GLY A 336 11.40 5.10 -13.61
CA GLY A 336 10.40 5.49 -12.64
C GLY A 336 9.15 4.59 -12.56
N PHE A 337 9.00 3.82 -11.47
CA PHE A 337 7.69 3.53 -10.90
C PHE A 337 7.22 4.83 -10.25
N HIS A 338 6.49 5.62 -10.98
CA HIS A 338 6.07 6.94 -10.54
C HIS A 338 4.56 7.02 -10.67
N ILE A 339 3.88 7.23 -9.56
CA ILE A 339 2.52 7.74 -9.60
C ILE A 339 2.66 9.23 -9.83
N GLU A 340 2.14 9.71 -10.94
CA GLU A 340 2.01 11.15 -11.12
C GLU A 340 1.11 11.68 -10.00
N PRO A 341 1.54 12.66 -9.21
CA PRO A 341 0.74 13.22 -8.13
C PRO A 341 -0.64 13.72 -8.57
N ASP A 342 -0.78 14.11 -9.84
CA ASP A 342 -2.02 14.53 -10.47
C ASP A 342 -3.09 13.44 -10.47
N ASP A 343 -2.71 12.16 -10.47
CA ASP A 343 -3.65 11.04 -10.46
C ASP A 343 -4.21 10.73 -9.05
N VAL A 344 -3.54 11.22 -7.99
CA VAL A 344 -3.87 10.90 -6.60
C VAL A 344 -4.35 12.11 -5.82
N TYR A 345 -3.82 13.29 -6.11
CA TYR A 345 -4.07 14.52 -5.36
C TYR A 345 -4.87 15.54 -6.18
N ASP A 346 -5.64 16.39 -5.48
CA ASP A 346 -6.31 17.51 -6.11
C ASP A 346 -5.32 18.59 -6.58
N ASP A 347 -5.74 19.44 -7.53
CA ASP A 347 -4.92 20.50 -8.14
C ASP A 347 -4.25 21.42 -7.10
N TYR A 348 -4.91 21.69 -5.96
CA TYR A 348 -4.37 22.53 -4.93
C TYR A 348 -3.23 21.85 -4.19
N THR A 349 -3.42 20.59 -3.80
CA THR A 349 -2.41 19.78 -3.13
C THR A 349 -1.21 19.58 -4.05
N HIS A 350 -1.45 19.28 -5.34
CA HIS A 350 -0.41 19.17 -6.36
C HIS A 350 0.43 20.44 -6.48
N MET A 351 -0.20 21.61 -6.57
CA MET A 351 0.54 22.88 -6.64
C MET A 351 1.37 23.16 -5.36
N GLN A 352 0.86 22.82 -4.17
CA GLN A 352 1.62 23.00 -2.92
C GLN A 352 2.81 22.04 -2.84
N HIS A 353 2.63 20.82 -3.27
CA HIS A 353 3.64 19.79 -3.37
C HIS A 353 4.83 20.26 -4.23
N HIS A 354 4.63 20.71 -5.48
CA HIS A 354 5.69 21.24 -6.31
C HIS A 354 6.43 22.44 -5.70
N ARG A 355 5.71 23.35 -5.03
CA ARG A 355 6.37 24.49 -4.36
C ARG A 355 7.28 24.06 -3.22
N ILE A 356 6.94 22.97 -2.52
CA ILE A 356 7.81 22.38 -1.50
C ILE A 356 9.01 21.72 -2.18
N GLY A 357 8.78 20.97 -3.26
CA GLY A 357 9.81 20.30 -4.04
C GLY A 357 10.95 21.22 -4.46
N GLU A 358 10.62 22.36 -5.06
CA GLU A 358 11.61 23.37 -5.43
C GLU A 358 12.53 23.82 -4.27
N LEU A 359 12.00 23.82 -3.05
CA LEU A 359 12.74 24.24 -1.85
C LEU A 359 13.56 23.12 -1.23
N VAL A 360 13.05 21.88 -1.26
CA VAL A 360 13.63 20.77 -0.48
C VAL A 360 14.44 19.78 -1.31
N GLU A 361 14.35 19.81 -2.64
CA GLU A 361 15.08 18.89 -3.53
C GLU A 361 16.56 18.70 -3.18
N PRO A 362 17.37 19.78 -2.97
CA PRO A 362 18.79 19.59 -2.64
C PRO A 362 18.99 18.90 -1.29
N TYR A 363 18.10 19.10 -0.34
CA TYR A 363 18.16 18.49 1.00
C TYR A 363 17.71 17.04 0.96
N ALA A 364 16.58 16.75 0.31
CA ALA A 364 16.09 15.40 0.12
C ALA A 364 17.12 14.52 -0.58
N LYS A 365 17.75 15.04 -1.65
CA LYS A 365 18.82 14.36 -2.35
C LYS A 365 20.06 14.11 -1.48
N ALA A 366 20.46 15.08 -0.65
CA ALA A 366 21.56 14.93 0.29
C ALA A 366 21.26 13.89 1.37
N ALA A 367 20.02 13.85 1.87
CA ALA A 367 19.54 12.88 2.83
C ALA A 367 19.23 11.50 2.21
N GLY A 368 19.27 11.38 0.87
CA GLY A 368 18.93 10.14 0.16
C GLY A 368 17.46 9.76 0.25
N LEU A 369 16.57 10.72 0.46
CA LEU A 369 15.13 10.53 0.55
C LEU A 369 14.46 10.72 -0.83
N PRO A 370 13.41 9.93 -1.16
CA PRO A 370 12.61 10.15 -2.36
C PRO A 370 11.95 11.53 -2.32
N LEU A 371 12.03 12.30 -3.41
CA LEU A 371 11.58 13.70 -3.41
C LEU A 371 10.09 13.82 -3.16
N HIS A 372 9.27 13.18 -3.98
CA HIS A 372 7.81 13.24 -3.85
C HIS A 372 7.29 12.79 -2.48
N TRP A 373 7.81 11.68 -1.98
CA TRP A 373 7.49 11.21 -0.64
C TRP A 373 7.86 12.24 0.43
N THR A 374 9.02 12.88 0.30
CA THR A 374 9.50 13.92 1.23
C THR A 374 8.56 15.12 1.24
N GLU A 375 8.13 15.58 0.07
CA GLU A 375 7.21 16.70 -0.11
C GLU A 375 5.86 16.42 0.58
N ILE A 376 5.27 15.24 0.34
CA ILE A 376 4.01 14.83 0.94
C ILE A 376 4.15 14.74 2.45
N LYS A 377 5.22 14.13 2.97
CA LYS A 377 5.43 14.01 4.41
C LYS A 377 5.65 15.36 5.10
N LEU A 378 6.25 16.33 4.41
CA LEU A 378 6.33 17.70 4.92
C LEU A 378 4.97 18.41 4.92
N LEU A 379 4.13 18.23 3.89
CA LEU A 379 2.74 18.71 3.89
C LEU A 379 1.94 18.11 5.03
N GLU A 380 2.14 16.83 5.29
CA GLU A 380 1.54 16.14 6.43
C GLU A 380 2.10 16.58 7.79
N GLY A 381 3.21 17.35 7.82
CA GLY A 381 3.88 17.79 9.04
C GLY A 381 4.62 16.66 9.76
N ASP A 382 5.29 15.77 9.03
CA ASP A 382 6.11 14.70 9.59
C ASP A 382 7.42 15.29 10.14
N ASP A 383 7.52 15.34 11.47
CA ASP A 383 8.69 15.89 12.17
C ASP A 383 9.98 15.11 11.87
N ARG A 384 9.90 13.79 11.68
CA ARG A 384 11.10 12.97 11.39
C ARG A 384 11.69 13.26 10.02
N VAL A 385 10.84 13.49 9.02
CA VAL A 385 11.31 13.88 7.69
C VAL A 385 11.90 15.27 7.74
N ARG A 386 11.23 16.21 8.43
CA ARG A 386 11.77 17.55 8.62
C ARG A 386 13.13 17.54 9.32
N ASP A 387 13.29 16.72 10.36
CA ASP A 387 14.54 16.64 11.14
C ASP A 387 15.65 15.88 10.40
N ALA A 388 15.32 15.12 9.33
CA ALA A 388 16.26 14.40 8.49
C ALA A 388 16.83 15.24 7.33
N LEU A 389 16.15 16.34 6.96
CA LEU A 389 16.56 17.30 5.96
C LEU A 389 17.54 18.33 6.51
#